data_c1910b970a06adba3180088d10a29093
#
_entry.id   c1910b970a06adba3180088d10a29093
#
_cell.length_a   1.000
_cell.length_b   1.000
_cell.length_c   1.000
_cell.angle_alpha   90.00
_cell.angle_beta   90.00
_cell.angle_gamma   90.00
#
_symmetry.space_group_name_H-M   'P 1'
#
loop_
_entity.id
_entity.type
_entity.pdbx_description
1 polymer ?
#
loop_
_entity_poly.entity_id
_entity_poly.type
_entity_poly.pdbx_seq_one_letter_code
_entity_poly.pdbx_strand_id
1 'polypeptide(L)'
;MLDAHQLLWTQIAAGVCLLIFGGMLFNLFRMRGQMQAARSWDKIEGVITVSEVDQPPEHVSDDLNDATAIIRYRYRAGGQEMESDQVAIGGQPLMTRVLASKLVGRYPVGAHVDVYVDPNNPKQTLLEPAELRNLSALTAFTIVFGFIAAILTAHSIACHVLYTGNGVPLFVFPLPILALLGAVFGVVAFVRGRRLASASLRWPTVAGSITTSGVIEEAIEDKSNDDKSFIRKIHRYQVDLRYAYQVGKRDFVGTAANWGGTAIYGLRELAEKAAGQYRPGQPVTVYYDPEQPGNAVLEPDSRQGSLAPLILAAICAVIGGAMLAFFIKVGFN
;
A
#
# COMPACT_ATOMS: atom_id res chain seq x y z
N MET A 1 -10.77 -15.55 -39.83
CA MET A 1 -12.05 -15.00 -39.39
C MET A 1 -12.42 -15.69 -38.09
N LEU A 2 -12.89 -14.94 -37.08
CA LEU A 2 -13.43 -15.55 -35.88
C LEU A 2 -14.75 -16.25 -36.21
N ASP A 3 -14.96 -17.43 -35.63
CA ASP A 3 -16.22 -18.14 -35.68
C ASP A 3 -17.29 -17.30 -34.95
N ALA A 4 -18.57 -17.41 -35.32
CA ALA A 4 -19.64 -16.61 -34.71
C ALA A 4 -19.65 -16.72 -33.14
N HIS A 5 -19.34 -17.89 -32.64
CA HIS A 5 -19.18 -18.16 -31.20
C HIS A 5 -17.99 -17.42 -30.60
N GLN A 6 -16.84 -17.44 -31.26
CA GLN A 6 -15.63 -16.75 -30.84
C GLN A 6 -15.81 -15.22 -30.85
N LEU A 7 -16.50 -14.72 -31.90
CA LEU A 7 -16.81 -13.30 -32.00
C LEU A 7 -17.73 -12.84 -30.84
N LEU A 8 -18.77 -13.63 -30.54
CA LEU A 8 -19.66 -13.33 -29.41
C LEU A 8 -18.90 -13.25 -28.07
N TRP A 9 -18.02 -14.23 -27.81
CA TRP A 9 -17.23 -14.22 -26.56
C TRP A 9 -16.23 -13.07 -26.52
N THR A 10 -15.62 -12.70 -27.63
CA THR A 10 -14.72 -11.53 -27.66
C THR A 10 -15.48 -10.23 -27.44
N GLN A 11 -16.71 -10.09 -27.95
CA GLN A 11 -17.57 -8.93 -27.71
C GLN A 11 -17.99 -8.84 -26.23
N ILE A 12 -18.40 -9.97 -25.63
CA ILE A 12 -18.74 -10.03 -24.20
C ILE A 12 -17.52 -9.65 -23.36
N ALA A 13 -16.35 -10.25 -23.63
CA ALA A 13 -15.12 -9.97 -22.92
C ALA A 13 -14.70 -8.48 -23.04
N ALA A 14 -14.80 -7.91 -24.25
CA ALA A 14 -14.54 -6.49 -24.49
C ALA A 14 -15.49 -5.61 -23.68
N GLY A 15 -16.80 -5.91 -23.68
CA GLY A 15 -17.79 -5.20 -22.91
C GLY A 15 -17.53 -5.24 -21.40
N VAL A 16 -17.21 -6.41 -20.86
CA VAL A 16 -16.87 -6.59 -19.44
C VAL A 16 -15.60 -5.80 -19.09
N CYS A 17 -14.55 -5.89 -19.91
CA CYS A 17 -13.31 -5.14 -19.68
C CYS A 17 -13.52 -3.62 -19.74
N LEU A 18 -14.36 -3.12 -20.65
CA LEU A 18 -14.73 -1.71 -20.74
C LEU A 18 -15.49 -1.23 -19.49
N LEU A 19 -16.42 -2.06 -18.99
CA LEU A 19 -17.15 -1.74 -17.74
C LEU A 19 -16.22 -1.69 -16.53
N ILE A 20 -15.32 -2.67 -16.41
CA ILE A 20 -14.31 -2.68 -15.33
C ILE A 20 -13.39 -1.46 -15.45
N PHE A 21 -12.88 -1.17 -16.63
CA PHE A 21 -12.03 -0.01 -16.89
C PHE A 21 -12.74 1.31 -16.56
N GLY A 22 -13.99 1.48 -17.02
CA GLY A 22 -14.80 2.66 -16.72
C GLY A 22 -15.05 2.82 -15.22
N GLY A 23 -15.37 1.74 -14.51
CA GLY A 23 -15.54 1.74 -13.06
C GLY A 23 -14.25 2.09 -12.32
N MET A 24 -13.12 1.54 -12.74
CA MET A 24 -11.80 1.86 -12.16
C MET A 24 -11.41 3.31 -12.42
N LEU A 25 -11.64 3.80 -13.63
CA LEU A 25 -11.35 5.18 -14.01
C LEU A 25 -12.21 6.17 -13.21
N PHE A 26 -13.51 5.90 -13.10
CA PHE A 26 -14.42 6.68 -12.27
C PHE A 26 -13.98 6.71 -10.81
N ASN A 27 -13.62 5.56 -10.24
CA ASN A 27 -13.12 5.46 -8.87
C ASN A 27 -11.82 6.25 -8.67
N LEU A 28 -10.90 6.18 -9.64
CA LEU A 28 -9.65 6.93 -9.63
C LEU A 28 -9.89 8.46 -9.61
N PHE A 29 -10.79 8.96 -10.47
CA PHE A 29 -11.15 10.38 -10.48
C PHE A 29 -11.85 10.81 -9.19
N ARG A 30 -12.78 9.98 -8.69
CA ARG A 30 -13.47 10.21 -7.43
C ARG A 30 -12.49 10.32 -6.26
N MET A 31 -11.56 9.35 -6.14
CA MET A 31 -10.55 9.37 -5.08
C MET A 31 -9.63 10.59 -5.17
N ARG A 32 -9.19 10.96 -6.37
CA ARG A 32 -8.39 12.17 -6.58
C ARG A 32 -9.15 13.45 -6.21
N GLY A 33 -10.42 13.54 -6.59
CA GLY A 33 -11.28 14.65 -6.21
C GLY A 33 -11.46 14.77 -4.69
N GLN A 34 -11.72 13.65 -4.02
CA GLN A 34 -11.83 13.60 -2.56
C GLN A 34 -10.54 14.03 -1.86
N MET A 35 -9.38 13.65 -2.39
CA MET A 35 -8.11 14.09 -1.81
C MET A 35 -7.85 15.58 -1.96
N GLN A 36 -8.16 16.13 -3.14
CA GLN A 36 -8.02 17.58 -3.35
C GLN A 36 -8.96 18.36 -2.42
N ALA A 37 -10.19 17.87 -2.26
CA ALA A 37 -11.14 18.44 -1.32
C ALA A 37 -10.66 18.30 0.14
N ALA A 38 -10.18 17.12 0.54
CA ALA A 38 -9.74 16.85 1.91
C ALA A 38 -8.55 17.71 2.37
N ARG A 39 -7.77 18.25 1.44
CA ARG A 39 -6.69 19.19 1.77
C ARG A 39 -7.18 20.54 2.31
N SER A 40 -8.42 20.91 1.97
CA SER A 40 -9.05 22.14 2.41
C SER A 40 -10.06 21.93 3.55
N TRP A 41 -10.17 20.73 4.08
CA TRP A 41 -11.10 20.41 5.17
C TRP A 41 -10.67 21.05 6.48
N ASP A 42 -11.67 21.38 7.29
CA ASP A 42 -11.45 21.95 8.61
C ASP A 42 -10.78 20.92 9.53
N LYS A 43 -9.78 21.39 10.25
CA LYS A 43 -9.03 20.58 11.19
C LYS A 43 -9.57 20.78 12.60
N ILE A 44 -10.12 19.75 13.19
CA ILE A 44 -10.66 19.76 14.55
C ILE A 44 -10.00 18.68 15.41
N GLU A 45 -10.10 18.84 16.71
CA GLU A 45 -9.57 17.86 17.67
C GLU A 45 -10.57 16.71 17.85
N GLY A 46 -10.03 15.47 17.85
CA GLY A 46 -10.76 14.26 18.18
C GLY A 46 -9.98 13.38 19.16
N VAL A 47 -10.65 12.38 19.71
CA VAL A 47 -10.06 11.42 20.66
C VAL A 47 -10.32 10.01 20.15
N ILE A 48 -9.29 9.16 20.16
CA ILE A 48 -9.40 7.75 19.78
C ILE A 48 -10.19 7.00 20.85
N THR A 49 -11.27 6.34 20.46
CA THR A 49 -12.14 5.56 21.36
C THR A 49 -11.89 4.06 21.27
N VAL A 50 -11.57 3.56 20.08
CA VAL A 50 -11.24 2.14 19.83
C VAL A 50 -10.00 2.08 18.95
N SER A 51 -9.09 1.18 19.29
CA SER A 51 -7.88 0.92 18.50
C SER A 51 -7.43 -0.52 18.72
N GLU A 52 -7.82 -1.40 17.83
CA GLU A 52 -7.56 -2.84 17.94
C GLU A 52 -7.35 -3.47 16.56
N VAL A 53 -6.71 -4.63 16.56
CA VAL A 53 -6.55 -5.44 15.35
C VAL A 53 -7.62 -6.52 15.36
N ASP A 54 -8.54 -6.45 14.40
CA ASP A 54 -9.50 -7.52 14.16
C ASP A 54 -8.84 -8.60 13.29
N GLN A 55 -8.91 -9.83 13.79
CA GLN A 55 -8.35 -10.99 13.11
C GLN A 55 -9.36 -12.12 13.17
N PRO A 56 -9.61 -12.82 12.05
CA PRO A 56 -10.32 -14.09 12.12
C PRO A 56 -9.52 -15.08 13.02
N PRO A 57 -10.21 -16.03 13.67
CA PRO A 57 -9.55 -17.07 14.44
C PRO A 57 -8.52 -17.82 13.58
N GLU A 58 -7.38 -18.19 14.15
CA GLU A 58 -6.23 -18.84 13.46
C GLU A 58 -6.60 -20.05 12.56
N HIS A 59 -7.81 -20.61 12.73
CA HIS A 59 -8.29 -21.77 11.98
C HIS A 59 -9.11 -21.44 10.73
N VAL A 60 -9.38 -20.15 10.46
CA VAL A 60 -10.36 -19.74 9.43
C VAL A 60 -9.67 -19.12 8.20
N SER A 61 -8.48 -18.61 8.34
CA SER A 61 -7.81 -17.89 7.24
C SER A 61 -6.34 -18.27 7.10
N ASP A 62 -6.01 -18.76 5.92
CA ASP A 62 -4.63 -19.02 5.46
C ASP A 62 -4.04 -17.82 4.71
N ASP A 63 -4.77 -16.70 4.62
CA ASP A 63 -4.35 -15.54 3.85
C ASP A 63 -3.51 -14.57 4.68
N LEU A 64 -2.38 -14.14 4.11
CA LEU A 64 -1.48 -13.15 4.71
C LEU A 64 -2.14 -11.80 5.01
N ASN A 65 -3.22 -11.48 4.30
CA ASN A 65 -3.92 -10.20 4.37
C ASN A 65 -5.31 -10.40 4.95
N ASP A 66 -5.40 -10.93 6.15
CA ASP A 66 -6.66 -11.25 6.83
C ASP A 66 -6.94 -10.35 8.04
N ALA A 67 -6.02 -9.47 8.39
CA ALA A 67 -6.17 -8.56 9.51
C ALA A 67 -6.74 -7.20 9.08
N THR A 68 -7.60 -6.62 9.91
CA THR A 68 -8.12 -5.26 9.77
C THR A 68 -7.79 -4.45 11.02
N ALA A 69 -7.31 -3.22 10.85
CA ALA A 69 -7.15 -2.31 11.98
C ALA A 69 -8.49 -1.59 12.23
N ILE A 70 -9.09 -1.79 13.39
CA ILE A 70 -10.30 -1.09 13.80
C ILE A 70 -9.87 0.12 14.62
N ILE A 71 -10.03 1.32 14.05
CA ILE A 71 -9.73 2.58 14.71
C ILE A 71 -10.99 3.42 14.67
N ARG A 72 -11.55 3.75 15.85
CA ARG A 72 -12.68 4.67 15.97
C ARG A 72 -12.25 5.88 16.77
N TYR A 73 -12.80 7.02 16.41
CA TYR A 73 -12.50 8.27 17.07
C TYR A 73 -13.76 9.12 17.19
N ARG A 74 -13.81 9.87 18.27
CA ARG A 74 -14.88 10.79 18.60
C ARG A 74 -14.41 12.22 18.39
N TYR A 75 -15.25 13.05 17.82
CA TYR A 75 -14.96 14.45 17.50
C TYR A 75 -16.22 15.30 17.67
N ARG A 76 -16.07 16.61 17.74
CA ARG A 76 -17.18 17.53 17.91
C ARG A 76 -17.27 18.46 16.71
N ALA A 77 -18.34 18.35 15.91
CA ALA A 77 -18.61 19.20 14.78
C ALA A 77 -20.01 19.78 14.86
N GLY A 78 -20.17 21.06 14.55
CA GLY A 78 -21.49 21.75 14.61
C GLY A 78 -22.17 21.71 16.00
N GLY A 79 -21.39 21.59 17.08
CA GLY A 79 -21.91 21.49 18.44
C GLY A 79 -22.38 20.08 18.86
N GLN A 80 -22.36 19.10 17.96
CA GLN A 80 -22.72 17.72 18.22
C GLN A 80 -21.47 16.84 18.33
N GLU A 81 -21.54 15.84 19.22
CA GLU A 81 -20.52 14.81 19.32
C GLU A 81 -20.83 13.71 18.33
N MET A 82 -19.83 13.35 17.52
CA MET A 82 -19.93 12.33 16.46
C MET A 82 -18.81 11.33 16.60
N GLU A 83 -19.00 10.15 16.02
CA GLU A 83 -17.98 9.08 15.94
C GLU A 83 -17.77 8.67 14.47
N SER A 84 -16.53 8.34 14.13
CA SER A 84 -16.15 7.85 12.81
C SER A 84 -15.02 6.83 12.93
N ASP A 85 -14.88 6.00 11.89
CA ASP A 85 -13.84 4.98 11.75
C ASP A 85 -12.96 5.20 10.49
N GLN A 86 -13.16 6.31 9.78
CA GLN A 86 -12.46 6.60 8.54
C GLN A 86 -11.06 7.18 8.80
N VAL A 87 -10.03 6.34 8.71
CA VAL A 87 -8.63 6.78 8.86
C VAL A 87 -8.14 7.46 7.58
N ALA A 88 -8.37 6.87 6.42
CA ALA A 88 -7.90 7.36 5.13
C ALA A 88 -8.96 7.24 4.04
N ILE A 89 -8.75 7.91 2.91
CA ILE A 89 -9.63 7.82 1.75
C ILE A 89 -9.58 6.40 1.18
N GLY A 90 -10.77 5.82 0.96
CA GLY A 90 -10.92 4.46 0.43
C GLY A 90 -11.12 3.38 1.49
N GLY A 91 -11.23 3.76 2.78
CA GLY A 91 -11.44 2.85 3.89
C GLY A 91 -10.17 2.10 4.32
N GLN A 92 -10.35 1.12 5.18
CA GLN A 92 -9.25 0.28 5.68
C GLN A 92 -9.24 -1.04 4.89
N PRO A 93 -8.24 -1.28 4.04
CA PRO A 93 -8.12 -2.56 3.34
C PRO A 93 -7.71 -3.67 4.30
N LEU A 94 -8.00 -4.91 3.94
CA LEU A 94 -7.37 -6.08 4.54
C LEU A 94 -5.85 -5.95 4.37
N MET A 95 -5.12 -6.20 5.44
CA MET A 95 -3.68 -6.03 5.49
C MET A 95 -3.03 -7.13 6.32
N THR A 96 -1.70 -7.23 6.24
CA THR A 96 -0.98 -8.14 7.11
C THR A 96 -1.15 -7.72 8.57
N ARG A 97 -1.10 -8.68 9.49
CA ARG A 97 -1.16 -8.46 10.94
C ARG A 97 -0.19 -7.38 11.42
N VAL A 98 1.04 -7.41 10.87
CA VAL A 98 2.07 -6.41 11.22
C VAL A 98 1.69 -5.01 10.81
N LEU A 99 1.13 -4.84 9.61
CA LEU A 99 0.66 -3.52 9.15
C LEU A 99 -0.53 -3.02 9.97
N ALA A 100 -1.48 -3.91 10.29
CA ALA A 100 -2.61 -3.59 11.16
C ALA A 100 -2.13 -3.20 12.56
N SER A 101 -1.21 -3.98 13.15
CA SER A 101 -0.62 -3.68 14.47
C SER A 101 0.12 -2.35 14.50
N LYS A 102 0.86 -2.02 13.43
CA LYS A 102 1.53 -0.71 13.31
C LYS A 102 0.54 0.44 13.20
N LEU A 103 -0.54 0.26 12.45
CA LEU A 103 -1.58 1.28 12.32
C LEU A 103 -2.29 1.53 13.64
N VAL A 104 -2.69 0.46 14.34
CA VAL A 104 -3.26 0.52 15.71
C VAL A 104 -2.27 1.17 16.68
N GLY A 105 -0.99 0.80 16.61
CA GLY A 105 0.04 1.38 17.47
C GLY A 105 0.22 2.89 17.28
N ARG A 106 -0.06 3.42 16.10
CA ARG A 106 -0.01 4.86 15.80
C ARG A 106 -1.14 5.64 16.46
N TYR A 107 -2.28 5.00 16.72
CA TYR A 107 -3.49 5.60 17.26
C TYR A 107 -3.92 4.91 18.57
N PRO A 108 -3.17 5.06 19.68
CA PRO A 108 -3.56 4.44 20.95
C PRO A 108 -4.87 5.02 21.47
N VAL A 109 -5.65 4.21 22.18
CA VAL A 109 -6.91 4.63 22.81
C VAL A 109 -6.65 5.80 23.78
N GLY A 110 -7.48 6.83 23.71
CA GLY A 110 -7.34 8.07 24.49
C GLY A 110 -6.42 9.11 23.84
N ALA A 111 -5.73 8.80 22.76
CA ALA A 111 -4.89 9.79 22.06
C ALA A 111 -5.73 10.89 21.41
N HIS A 112 -5.25 12.14 21.56
CA HIS A 112 -5.79 13.30 20.87
C HIS A 112 -5.24 13.35 19.45
N VAL A 113 -6.12 13.42 18.45
CA VAL A 113 -5.77 13.37 17.04
C VAL A 113 -6.40 14.53 16.26
N ASP A 114 -5.76 14.88 15.16
CA ASP A 114 -6.34 15.82 14.21
C ASP A 114 -7.34 15.09 13.31
N VAL A 115 -8.59 15.54 13.34
CA VAL A 115 -9.67 15.05 12.48
C VAL A 115 -9.95 16.08 11.42
N TYR A 116 -9.83 15.70 10.17
CA TYR A 116 -10.18 16.54 9.03
C TYR A 116 -11.65 16.30 8.69
N VAL A 117 -12.47 17.33 8.74
CA VAL A 117 -13.93 17.25 8.57
C VAL A 117 -14.34 18.01 7.32
N ASP A 118 -15.17 17.38 6.49
CA ASP A 118 -15.75 18.04 5.33
C ASP A 118 -16.72 19.13 5.80
N PRO A 119 -16.48 20.43 5.45
CA PRO A 119 -17.36 21.51 5.84
C PRO A 119 -18.79 21.37 5.30
N ASN A 120 -18.97 20.65 4.19
CA ASN A 120 -20.29 20.42 3.59
C ASN A 120 -20.99 19.18 4.15
N ASN A 121 -20.22 18.24 4.70
CA ASN A 121 -20.76 17.01 5.29
C ASN A 121 -19.98 16.61 6.55
N PRO A 122 -20.37 17.08 7.73
CA PRO A 122 -19.66 16.82 8.99
C PRO A 122 -19.52 15.33 9.36
N LYS A 123 -20.26 14.44 8.74
CA LYS A 123 -20.11 12.99 8.92
C LYS A 123 -18.94 12.41 8.13
N GLN A 124 -18.44 13.12 7.14
CA GLN A 124 -17.30 12.69 6.35
C GLN A 124 -16.01 13.25 6.95
N THR A 125 -15.20 12.37 7.49
CA THR A 125 -13.99 12.73 8.24
C THR A 125 -12.83 11.83 7.86
N LEU A 126 -11.61 12.30 8.09
CA LEU A 126 -10.38 11.54 7.87
C LEU A 126 -9.36 11.87 8.94
N LEU A 127 -8.54 10.91 9.34
CA LEU A 127 -7.34 11.15 10.15
C LEU A 127 -6.12 11.46 9.28
N GLU A 128 -6.02 10.81 8.10
CA GLU A 128 -4.87 10.91 7.20
C GLU A 128 -5.34 11.28 5.76
N PRO A 129 -5.65 12.56 5.48
CA PRO A 129 -6.18 12.98 4.18
C PRO A 129 -5.18 12.82 3.02
N ALA A 130 -3.88 12.80 3.33
CA ALA A 130 -2.80 12.72 2.34
C ALA A 130 -2.32 11.29 2.06
N GLU A 131 -2.74 10.28 2.81
CA GLU A 131 -2.30 8.91 2.63
C GLU A 131 -3.07 8.22 1.50
N LEU A 132 -2.35 7.99 0.39
CA LEU A 132 -2.83 7.26 -0.77
C LEU A 132 -2.25 5.84 -0.77
N ARG A 133 -2.72 5.00 0.10
CA ARG A 133 -2.20 3.63 0.21
C ARG A 133 -2.29 2.83 -1.09
N ASN A 134 -3.31 3.06 -1.91
CA ASN A 134 -3.59 2.22 -3.08
C ASN A 134 -3.71 2.96 -4.42
N LEU A 135 -3.49 4.28 -4.49
CA LEU A 135 -3.70 5.02 -5.73
C LEU A 135 -2.75 4.60 -6.85
N SER A 136 -1.50 4.30 -6.51
CA SER A 136 -0.50 3.86 -7.50
C SER A 136 -0.85 2.49 -8.09
N ALA A 137 -1.27 1.54 -7.25
CA ALA A 137 -1.73 0.24 -7.69
C ALA A 137 -3.00 0.36 -8.53
N LEU A 138 -4.00 1.11 -8.05
CA LEU A 138 -5.24 1.36 -8.81
C LEU A 138 -4.95 2.01 -10.17
N THR A 139 -4.04 2.99 -10.22
CA THR A 139 -3.64 3.64 -11.47
C THR A 139 -2.99 2.64 -12.43
N ALA A 140 -2.07 1.79 -11.95
CA ALA A 140 -1.42 0.77 -12.77
C ALA A 140 -2.44 -0.23 -13.31
N PHE A 141 -3.32 -0.76 -12.47
CA PHE A 141 -4.40 -1.66 -12.90
C PHE A 141 -5.34 -0.99 -13.91
N THR A 142 -5.72 0.26 -13.69
CA THR A 142 -6.58 1.00 -14.64
C THR A 142 -5.93 1.11 -16.01
N ILE A 143 -4.63 1.41 -16.09
CA ILE A 143 -3.90 1.49 -17.36
C ILE A 143 -3.88 0.12 -18.06
N VAL A 144 -3.58 -0.95 -17.33
CA VAL A 144 -3.54 -2.32 -17.89
C VAL A 144 -4.90 -2.74 -18.40
N PHE A 145 -5.95 -2.57 -17.60
CA PHE A 145 -7.32 -2.92 -18.04
C PHE A 145 -7.79 -2.06 -19.21
N GLY A 146 -7.44 -0.78 -19.24
CA GLY A 146 -7.73 0.09 -20.37
C GLY A 146 -7.06 -0.40 -21.66
N PHE A 147 -5.82 -0.85 -21.56
CA PHE A 147 -5.09 -1.40 -22.72
C PHE A 147 -5.68 -2.73 -23.20
N ILE A 148 -6.03 -3.63 -22.27
CA ILE A 148 -6.72 -4.90 -22.59
C ILE A 148 -8.07 -4.62 -23.26
N ALA A 149 -8.86 -3.71 -22.68
CA ALA A 149 -10.16 -3.32 -23.23
C ALA A 149 -10.05 -2.75 -24.64
N ALA A 150 -9.04 -1.90 -24.89
CA ALA A 150 -8.79 -1.34 -26.22
C ALA A 150 -8.45 -2.42 -27.26
N ILE A 151 -7.58 -3.38 -26.91
CA ILE A 151 -7.23 -4.49 -27.80
C ILE A 151 -8.44 -5.38 -28.10
N LEU A 152 -9.19 -5.79 -27.06
CA LEU A 152 -10.37 -6.64 -27.24
C LEU A 152 -11.45 -5.94 -28.06
N THR A 153 -11.63 -4.63 -27.86
CA THR A 153 -12.56 -3.83 -28.66
C THR A 153 -12.12 -3.76 -30.12
N ALA A 154 -10.82 -3.54 -30.36
CA ALA A 154 -10.27 -3.53 -31.72
C ALA A 154 -10.45 -4.90 -32.43
N HIS A 155 -10.22 -6.02 -31.72
CA HIS A 155 -10.48 -7.36 -32.23
C HIS A 155 -11.97 -7.59 -32.57
N SER A 156 -12.86 -7.09 -31.70
CA SER A 156 -14.31 -7.21 -31.87
C SER A 156 -14.81 -6.43 -33.09
N ILE A 157 -14.30 -5.20 -33.28
CA ILE A 157 -14.64 -4.36 -34.42
C ILE A 157 -14.11 -4.96 -35.74
N ALA A 158 -12.88 -5.48 -35.71
CA ALA A 158 -12.25 -6.09 -36.88
C ALA A 158 -12.85 -7.46 -37.25
N CYS A 159 -13.66 -8.07 -36.39
CA CYS A 159 -14.21 -9.40 -36.50
C CYS A 159 -13.16 -10.52 -36.71
N HIS A 160 -11.91 -10.26 -36.35
CA HIS A 160 -10.82 -11.23 -36.38
C HIS A 160 -9.75 -10.86 -35.35
N VAL A 161 -8.93 -11.84 -34.98
CA VAL A 161 -7.78 -11.58 -34.13
C VAL A 161 -6.80 -10.71 -34.89
N LEU A 162 -6.45 -9.55 -34.30
CA LEU A 162 -5.47 -8.66 -34.89
C LEU A 162 -4.06 -9.20 -34.61
N TYR A 163 -3.30 -9.32 -35.68
CA TYR A 163 -1.92 -9.75 -35.66
C TYR A 163 -1.02 -8.62 -36.14
N THR A 164 0.22 -8.63 -35.69
CA THR A 164 1.29 -7.86 -36.32
C THR A 164 1.57 -8.39 -37.72
N GLY A 165 2.40 -7.69 -38.53
CA GLY A 165 2.74 -8.10 -39.89
C GLY A 165 3.22 -9.54 -40.03
N ASN A 166 3.89 -10.08 -38.99
CA ASN A 166 4.44 -11.44 -38.96
C ASN A 166 3.67 -12.42 -38.07
N GLY A 167 2.41 -12.13 -37.80
CA GLY A 167 1.51 -13.10 -37.15
C GLY A 167 1.55 -13.17 -35.63
N VAL A 168 2.18 -12.21 -34.94
CA VAL A 168 2.11 -12.12 -33.48
C VAL A 168 0.78 -11.48 -33.08
N PRO A 169 -0.04 -12.14 -32.25
CA PRO A 169 -1.32 -11.58 -31.84
C PRO A 169 -1.15 -10.39 -30.89
N LEU A 170 -1.90 -9.31 -31.11
CA LEU A 170 -1.76 -8.08 -30.33
C LEU A 170 -2.09 -8.24 -28.82
N PHE A 171 -2.86 -9.26 -28.46
CA PHE A 171 -3.24 -9.49 -27.06
C PHE A 171 -2.07 -9.93 -26.15
N VAL A 172 -0.89 -10.26 -26.70
CA VAL A 172 0.31 -10.59 -25.89
C VAL A 172 1.07 -9.34 -25.42
N PHE A 173 0.86 -8.17 -26.05
CA PHE A 173 1.57 -6.93 -25.71
C PHE A 173 1.25 -6.33 -24.35
N PRO A 174 0.09 -6.56 -23.70
CA PRO A 174 -0.13 -6.14 -22.32
C PRO A 174 0.90 -6.66 -21.32
N LEU A 175 1.45 -7.86 -21.53
CA LEU A 175 2.43 -8.47 -20.61
C LEU A 175 3.72 -7.67 -20.48
N PRO A 176 4.46 -7.35 -21.57
CA PRO A 176 5.64 -6.52 -21.47
C PRO A 176 5.34 -5.10 -20.97
N ILE A 177 4.17 -4.53 -21.30
CA ILE A 177 3.77 -3.22 -20.80
C ILE A 177 3.56 -3.25 -19.30
N LEU A 178 2.91 -4.28 -18.77
CA LEU A 178 2.73 -4.46 -17.32
C LEU A 178 4.08 -4.58 -16.61
N ALA A 179 5.03 -5.33 -17.17
CA ALA A 179 6.37 -5.46 -16.62
C ALA A 179 7.10 -4.10 -16.61
N LEU A 180 7.04 -3.33 -17.69
CA LEU A 180 7.64 -1.99 -17.77
C LEU A 180 6.98 -1.00 -16.80
N LEU A 181 5.66 -1.07 -16.61
CA LEU A 181 4.97 -0.28 -15.59
C LEU A 181 5.44 -0.65 -14.17
N GLY A 182 5.67 -1.94 -13.91
CA GLY A 182 6.28 -2.42 -12.66
C GLY A 182 7.68 -1.83 -12.44
N ALA A 183 8.48 -1.72 -13.51
CA ALA A 183 9.80 -1.08 -13.44
C ALA A 183 9.70 0.41 -13.08
N VAL A 184 8.82 1.15 -13.75
CA VAL A 184 8.57 2.58 -13.44
C VAL A 184 8.10 2.75 -11.99
N PHE A 185 7.17 1.90 -11.53
CA PHE A 185 6.69 1.93 -10.16
C PHE A 185 7.80 1.71 -9.14
N GLY A 186 8.68 0.72 -9.37
CA GLY A 186 9.81 0.43 -8.49
C GLY A 186 10.81 1.59 -8.43
N VAL A 187 11.11 2.24 -9.56
CA VAL A 187 11.97 3.45 -9.61
C VAL A 187 11.33 4.60 -8.83
N VAL A 188 10.04 4.86 -9.03
CA VAL A 188 9.32 5.93 -8.32
C VAL A 188 9.31 5.67 -6.81
N ALA A 189 9.04 4.43 -6.39
CA ALA A 189 9.07 4.04 -4.98
C ALA A 189 10.46 4.26 -4.36
N PHE A 190 11.52 3.86 -5.07
CA PHE A 190 12.90 4.08 -4.64
C PHE A 190 13.25 5.57 -4.50
N VAL A 191 12.92 6.38 -5.52
CA VAL A 191 13.20 7.83 -5.50
C VAL A 191 12.44 8.52 -4.38
N ARG A 192 11.15 8.15 -4.16
CA ARG A 192 10.36 8.69 -3.03
C ARG A 192 10.97 8.32 -1.69
N GLY A 193 11.37 7.07 -1.50
CA GLY A 193 12.04 6.62 -0.28
C GLY A 193 13.33 7.41 -0.02
N ARG A 194 14.16 7.62 -1.04
CA ARG A 194 15.37 8.43 -0.90
C ARG A 194 15.12 9.91 -0.61
N ARG A 195 14.08 10.50 -1.22
CA ARG A 195 13.69 11.89 -0.93
C ARG A 195 13.23 12.04 0.52
N LEU A 196 12.44 11.12 1.03
CA LEU A 196 12.00 11.12 2.44
C LEU A 196 13.19 10.94 3.38
N ALA A 197 14.09 10.02 3.10
CA ALA A 197 15.32 9.84 3.88
C ALA A 197 16.19 11.10 3.89
N SER A 198 16.35 11.77 2.74
CA SER A 198 17.11 13.03 2.66
C SER A 198 16.41 14.20 3.34
N ALA A 199 15.07 14.27 3.28
CA ALA A 199 14.29 15.30 3.94
C ALA A 199 14.35 15.13 5.46
N SER A 200 14.26 13.89 5.96
CA SER A 200 14.27 13.60 7.40
C SER A 200 15.58 13.94 8.11
N LEU A 201 16.69 14.06 7.38
CA LEU A 201 17.94 14.57 7.94
C LEU A 201 17.85 16.04 8.42
N ARG A 202 16.90 16.80 7.88
CA ARG A 202 16.66 18.21 8.21
C ARG A 202 15.47 18.41 9.12
N TRP A 203 14.81 17.34 9.53
CA TRP A 203 13.64 17.41 10.37
C TRP A 203 13.99 17.83 11.80
N PRO A 204 13.09 18.55 12.47
CA PRO A 204 13.25 18.84 13.88
C PRO A 204 13.27 17.56 14.70
N THR A 205 13.90 17.63 15.87
CA THR A 205 14.03 16.51 16.78
C THR A 205 13.33 16.76 18.09
N VAL A 206 12.79 15.70 18.68
CA VAL A 206 12.25 15.70 20.04
C VAL A 206 12.75 14.48 20.80
N ALA A 207 12.74 14.56 22.12
CA ALA A 207 12.98 13.40 22.97
C ALA A 207 11.76 12.48 22.94
N GLY A 208 12.01 11.19 22.83
CA GLY A 208 11.01 10.13 22.92
C GLY A 208 11.50 8.97 23.75
N SER A 209 10.67 7.99 23.96
CA SER A 209 11.01 6.75 24.66
C SER A 209 10.44 5.54 23.94
N ILE A 210 11.20 4.45 23.92
CA ILE A 210 10.72 3.17 23.38
C ILE A 210 9.63 2.63 24.30
N THR A 211 8.45 2.37 23.75
CA THR A 211 7.33 1.77 24.50
C THR A 211 7.27 0.27 24.30
N THR A 212 7.55 -0.19 23.08
CA THR A 212 7.52 -1.62 22.75
C THR A 212 8.66 -1.93 21.79
N SER A 213 9.35 -3.04 22.04
CA SER A 213 10.25 -3.66 21.07
C SER A 213 10.14 -5.17 21.21
N GLY A 214 9.67 -5.82 20.18
CA GLY A 214 9.42 -7.26 20.16
C GLY A 214 9.49 -7.82 18.75
N VAL A 215 9.24 -9.13 18.62
CA VAL A 215 9.19 -9.83 17.35
C VAL A 215 7.78 -10.37 17.13
N ILE A 216 7.20 -10.05 15.98
CA ILE A 216 5.95 -10.66 15.51
C ILE A 216 6.33 -11.76 14.53
N GLU A 217 5.76 -12.94 14.77
CA GLU A 217 5.88 -14.10 13.89
C GLU A 217 4.62 -14.22 13.03
N GLU A 218 4.82 -14.37 11.73
CA GLU A 218 3.77 -14.71 10.77
C GLU A 218 4.11 -16.08 10.15
N ALA A 219 3.21 -17.04 10.30
CA ALA A 219 3.32 -18.35 9.65
C ALA A 219 2.52 -18.33 8.35
N ILE A 220 3.14 -18.72 7.25
CA ILE A 220 2.52 -18.79 5.93
C ILE A 220 2.52 -20.25 5.49
N GLU A 221 1.37 -20.75 5.09
CA GLU A 221 1.29 -22.08 4.48
C GLU A 221 1.68 -22.01 2.99
N ASP A 222 2.69 -22.79 2.63
CA ASP A 222 3.10 -22.93 1.23
C ASP A 222 2.16 -23.92 0.53
N LYS A 223 1.20 -23.39 -0.23
CA LYS A 223 0.24 -24.17 -1.03
C LYS A 223 0.79 -24.59 -2.39
N SER A 224 2.09 -24.39 -2.67
CA SER A 224 2.69 -24.63 -3.98
C SER A 224 2.92 -26.13 -4.31
N ASN A 225 2.70 -27.03 -3.36
CA ASN A 225 2.88 -28.45 -3.57
C ASN A 225 1.51 -29.14 -3.69
N ASP A 226 1.23 -29.75 -4.86
CA ASP A 226 0.02 -30.55 -5.14
C ASP A 226 -0.14 -31.79 -4.22
N ASP A 227 0.89 -32.11 -3.45
CA ASP A 227 0.88 -33.24 -2.51
C ASP A 227 0.44 -32.74 -1.12
N LYS A 228 -0.85 -32.93 -0.81
CA LYS A 228 -1.52 -32.54 0.44
C LYS A 228 -0.91 -33.16 1.71
N SER A 229 0.12 -33.99 1.59
CA SER A 229 0.76 -34.67 2.72
C SER A 229 1.83 -33.85 3.44
N PHE A 230 2.33 -32.74 2.84
CA PHE A 230 3.34 -31.88 3.43
C PHE A 230 2.95 -30.39 3.32
N ILE A 231 2.22 -29.89 4.30
CA ILE A 231 2.00 -28.45 4.47
C ILE A 231 3.29 -27.85 5.02
N ARG A 232 4.06 -27.17 4.19
CA ARG A 232 5.26 -26.46 4.60
C ARG A 232 4.88 -25.08 5.14
N LYS A 233 5.04 -24.85 6.45
CA LYS A 233 4.90 -23.53 7.05
C LYS A 233 6.18 -22.73 6.88
N ILE A 234 6.09 -21.58 6.21
CA ILE A 234 7.19 -20.62 6.12
C ILE A 234 6.97 -19.60 7.21
N HIS A 235 7.90 -19.52 8.17
CA HIS A 235 7.86 -18.54 9.24
C HIS A 235 8.57 -17.26 8.79
N ARG A 236 7.92 -16.12 8.99
CA ARG A 236 8.48 -14.79 8.78
C ARG A 236 8.45 -14.03 10.09
N TYR A 237 9.53 -13.34 10.38
CA TYR A 237 9.69 -12.60 11.61
C TYR A 237 9.87 -11.13 11.31
N GLN A 238 9.16 -10.26 12.04
CA GLN A 238 9.25 -8.81 11.87
C GLN A 238 9.38 -8.15 13.24
N VAL A 239 10.10 -7.01 13.30
CA VAL A 239 10.25 -6.25 14.53
C VAL A 239 9.03 -5.35 14.75
N ASP A 240 8.35 -5.48 15.89
CA ASP A 240 7.33 -4.54 16.37
C ASP A 240 8.02 -3.50 17.26
N LEU A 241 8.37 -2.38 16.65
CA LEU A 241 8.97 -1.24 17.35
C LEU A 241 7.92 -0.14 17.52
N ARG A 242 7.77 0.35 18.77
CA ARG A 242 6.92 1.50 19.06
C ARG A 242 7.66 2.43 20.01
N TYR A 243 7.56 3.72 19.75
CA TYR A 243 8.13 4.75 20.59
C TYR A 243 7.17 5.93 20.73
N ALA A 244 7.05 6.45 21.95
CA ALA A 244 6.21 7.60 22.25
C ALA A 244 7.07 8.88 22.25
N TYR A 245 6.50 9.95 21.71
CA TYR A 245 7.12 11.28 21.71
C TYR A 245 6.04 12.35 21.69
N GLN A 246 6.40 13.58 22.09
CA GLN A 246 5.46 14.70 22.19
C GLN A 246 5.92 15.84 21.29
N VAL A 247 5.01 16.38 20.48
CA VAL A 247 5.24 17.58 19.68
C VAL A 247 4.26 18.67 20.12
N GLY A 248 4.78 19.73 20.72
CA GLY A 248 3.95 20.74 21.36
C GLY A 248 3.19 20.16 22.57
N LYS A 249 1.87 20.12 22.50
CA LYS A 249 1.00 19.56 23.55
C LYS A 249 0.39 18.21 23.18
N ARG A 250 0.82 17.59 22.09
CA ARG A 250 0.23 16.36 21.54
C ARG A 250 1.20 15.21 21.63
N ASP A 251 0.66 14.06 22.01
CA ASP A 251 1.39 12.81 22.08
C ASP A 251 1.25 12.04 20.76
N PHE A 252 2.35 11.46 20.32
CA PHE A 252 2.43 10.66 19.10
C PHE A 252 3.14 9.33 19.39
N VAL A 253 2.80 8.32 18.59
CA VAL A 253 3.48 7.03 18.60
C VAL A 253 4.06 6.76 17.23
N GLY A 254 5.39 6.62 17.18
CA GLY A 254 6.11 6.21 15.97
C GLY A 254 6.36 4.70 15.95
N THR A 255 6.41 4.14 14.74
CA THR A 255 6.63 2.69 14.52
C THR A 255 7.74 2.40 13.52
N ALA A 256 8.35 3.42 12.94
CA ALA A 256 9.42 3.31 11.95
C ALA A 256 10.77 3.63 12.59
N ALA A 257 11.72 2.67 12.55
CA ALA A 257 13.08 2.98 12.91
C ALA A 257 13.75 3.84 11.82
N ASN A 258 13.51 3.49 10.56
CA ASN A 258 14.10 4.16 9.40
C ASN A 258 13.16 4.07 8.16
N TRP A 259 13.56 4.68 7.06
CA TRP A 259 12.81 4.69 5.80
C TRP A 259 12.95 3.41 4.94
N GLY A 260 13.75 2.46 5.38
CA GLY A 260 13.93 1.17 4.69
C GLY A 260 12.75 0.22 4.80
N GLY A 261 11.71 0.60 5.54
CA GLY A 261 10.56 -0.25 5.84
C GLY A 261 10.86 -1.24 6.97
N THR A 262 9.92 -2.15 7.21
CA THR A 262 10.11 -3.21 8.19
C THR A 262 10.89 -4.34 7.54
N ALA A 263 12.06 -4.65 8.07
CA ALA A 263 12.83 -5.80 7.64
C ALA A 263 12.08 -7.09 7.98
N ILE A 264 11.98 -7.99 6.99
CA ILE A 264 11.44 -9.33 7.16
C ILE A 264 12.63 -10.29 7.33
N TYR A 265 12.62 -11.04 8.40
CA TYR A 265 13.68 -12.00 8.73
C TYR A 265 13.15 -13.41 8.53
N GLY A 266 13.97 -14.28 7.90
CA GLY A 266 13.69 -15.72 7.78
C GLY A 266 14.04 -16.50 9.05
N LEU A 267 14.78 -15.88 9.97
CA LEU A 267 15.21 -16.50 11.23
C LEU A 267 14.80 -15.60 12.39
N ARG A 268 14.21 -16.19 13.42
CA ARG A 268 13.74 -15.51 14.63
C ARG A 268 14.88 -14.79 15.36
N GLU A 269 16.04 -15.46 15.48
CA GLU A 269 17.22 -14.92 16.15
C GLU A 269 17.70 -13.58 15.54
N LEU A 270 17.60 -13.44 14.21
CA LEU A 270 17.97 -12.19 13.52
C LEU A 270 16.98 -11.07 13.84
N ALA A 271 15.69 -11.40 13.92
CA ALA A 271 14.66 -10.44 14.31
C ALA A 271 14.81 -10.03 15.79
N GLU A 272 15.08 -10.97 16.69
CA GLU A 272 15.33 -10.71 18.11
C GLU A 272 16.59 -9.85 18.31
N LYS A 273 17.66 -10.11 17.57
CA LYS A 273 18.87 -9.28 17.58
C LYS A 273 18.58 -7.85 17.13
N ALA A 274 17.76 -7.68 16.11
CA ALA A 274 17.36 -6.35 15.63
C ALA A 274 16.44 -5.65 16.64
N ALA A 275 15.46 -6.35 17.21
CA ALA A 275 14.59 -5.82 18.27
C ALA A 275 15.39 -5.44 19.52
N GLY A 276 16.40 -6.22 19.89
CA GLY A 276 17.26 -6.00 21.06
C GLY A 276 18.09 -4.69 21.02
N GLN A 277 18.17 -4.04 19.86
CA GLN A 277 18.82 -2.73 19.73
C GLN A 277 18.00 -1.62 20.40
N TYR A 278 16.70 -1.83 20.56
CA TYR A 278 15.76 -0.88 21.14
C TYR A 278 15.13 -1.50 22.38
N ARG A 279 15.45 -0.98 23.57
CA ARG A 279 14.91 -1.53 24.81
C ARG A 279 13.70 -0.70 25.29
N PRO A 280 12.62 -1.33 25.74
CA PRO A 280 11.51 -0.61 26.36
C PRO A 280 12.01 0.32 27.50
N GLY A 281 11.51 1.56 27.51
CA GLY A 281 11.97 2.60 28.44
C GLY A 281 13.25 3.34 28.00
N GLN A 282 13.94 2.91 26.95
CA GLN A 282 15.13 3.60 26.46
C GLN A 282 14.78 4.97 25.89
N PRO A 283 15.49 6.06 26.30
CA PRO A 283 15.32 7.36 25.67
C PRO A 283 15.91 7.35 24.26
N VAL A 284 15.19 7.97 23.32
CA VAL A 284 15.58 8.07 21.91
C VAL A 284 15.35 9.47 21.37
N THR A 285 16.12 9.83 20.35
CA THR A 285 15.88 11.05 19.58
C THR A 285 14.97 10.72 18.42
N VAL A 286 13.84 11.42 18.30
CA VAL A 286 12.83 11.21 17.26
C VAL A 286 12.91 12.36 16.29
N TYR A 287 13.08 12.05 14.99
CA TYR A 287 13.02 13.00 13.88
C TYR A 287 11.60 12.96 13.31
N TYR A 288 10.88 14.07 13.34
CA TYR A 288 9.50 14.13 12.90
C TYR A 288 9.27 15.13 11.78
N ASP A 289 8.32 14.82 10.89
CA ASP A 289 7.90 15.73 9.83
C ASP A 289 7.13 16.92 10.42
N PRO A 290 7.60 18.18 10.23
CA PRO A 290 6.90 19.34 10.76
C PRO A 290 5.52 19.56 10.16
N GLU A 291 5.25 19.08 8.93
CA GLU A 291 3.93 19.16 8.28
C GLU A 291 3.01 18.05 8.77
N GLN A 292 3.57 16.89 9.10
CA GLN A 292 2.84 15.71 9.57
C GLN A 292 3.57 15.07 10.76
N PRO A 293 3.41 15.58 11.98
CA PRO A 293 4.15 15.11 13.15
C PRO A 293 4.00 13.61 13.48
N GLY A 294 2.95 12.96 13.00
CA GLY A 294 2.80 11.50 13.08
C GLY A 294 3.79 10.71 12.23
N ASN A 295 4.43 11.33 11.23
CA ASN A 295 5.50 10.74 10.45
C ASN A 295 6.83 11.01 11.12
N ALA A 296 7.41 9.99 11.73
CA ALA A 296 8.65 10.10 12.44
C ALA A 296 9.53 8.88 12.29
N VAL A 297 10.85 9.07 12.47
CA VAL A 297 11.85 8.01 12.42
C VAL A 297 12.90 8.23 13.50
N LEU A 298 13.57 7.15 13.91
CA LEU A 298 14.69 7.21 14.86
C LEU A 298 16.03 7.41 14.12
N GLU A 299 16.18 6.81 12.94
CA GLU A 299 17.41 6.81 12.16
C GLU A 299 17.15 7.36 10.76
N PRO A 300 17.23 8.70 10.56
CA PRO A 300 16.92 9.33 9.28
C PRO A 300 17.91 8.94 8.17
N ASP A 301 19.20 8.73 8.52
CA ASP A 301 20.29 8.43 7.58
C ASP A 301 20.57 6.92 7.47
N SER A 302 19.57 6.07 7.62
CA SER A 302 19.87 4.68 7.36
C SER A 302 20.11 4.50 5.84
N ARG A 303 21.38 4.37 5.47
CA ARG A 303 21.86 3.95 4.13
C ARG A 303 21.27 2.60 3.68
N GLN A 304 20.55 1.95 4.56
CA GLN A 304 19.76 0.74 4.36
C GLN A 304 18.40 1.02 3.69
N GLY A 305 18.22 2.17 3.00
CA GLY A 305 17.12 2.32 2.07
C GLY A 305 17.08 1.09 1.17
N SER A 306 16.07 0.27 1.34
CA SER A 306 15.95 -1.02 0.65
C SER A 306 16.21 -0.81 -0.85
N LEU A 307 17.26 -1.41 -1.39
CA LEU A 307 17.49 -1.49 -2.84
C LEU A 307 16.47 -2.41 -3.52
N ALA A 308 15.64 -3.11 -2.75
CA ALA A 308 14.65 -4.05 -3.27
C ALA A 308 13.73 -3.44 -4.34
N PRO A 309 13.17 -2.23 -4.19
CA PRO A 309 12.37 -1.63 -5.25
C PRO A 309 13.16 -1.39 -6.54
N LEU A 310 14.42 -1.03 -6.43
CA LEU A 310 15.30 -0.80 -7.59
C LEU A 310 15.69 -2.12 -8.26
N ILE A 311 16.01 -3.15 -7.49
CA ILE A 311 16.31 -4.50 -8.01
C ILE A 311 15.08 -5.05 -8.74
N LEU A 312 13.89 -4.96 -8.12
CA LEU A 312 12.65 -5.38 -8.75
C LEU A 312 12.38 -4.58 -10.04
N ALA A 313 12.60 -3.27 -10.02
CA ALA A 313 12.47 -2.43 -11.20
C ALA A 313 13.41 -2.87 -12.31
N ALA A 314 14.66 -3.20 -12.00
CA ALA A 314 15.64 -3.67 -12.98
C ALA A 314 15.22 -5.03 -13.59
N ILE A 315 14.74 -5.96 -12.77
CA ILE A 315 14.21 -7.26 -13.22
C ILE A 315 13.02 -7.05 -14.15
N CYS A 316 12.06 -6.24 -13.73
CA CYS A 316 10.88 -5.92 -14.54
C CYS A 316 11.23 -5.22 -15.86
N ALA A 317 12.22 -4.31 -15.84
CA ALA A 317 12.70 -3.62 -17.04
C ALA A 317 13.36 -4.58 -18.03
N VAL A 318 14.21 -5.50 -17.53
CA VAL A 318 14.88 -6.50 -18.37
C VAL A 318 13.86 -7.47 -18.98
N ILE A 319 12.95 -8.02 -18.17
CA ILE A 319 11.93 -8.94 -18.65
C ILE A 319 11.00 -8.25 -19.65
N GLY A 320 10.43 -7.09 -19.29
CA GLY A 320 9.51 -6.36 -20.14
C GLY A 320 10.17 -5.86 -21.44
N GLY A 321 11.41 -5.37 -21.35
CA GLY A 321 12.20 -4.95 -22.51
C GLY A 321 12.55 -6.11 -23.44
N ALA A 322 12.99 -7.24 -22.90
CA ALA A 322 13.30 -8.45 -23.67
C ALA A 322 12.06 -9.02 -24.38
N MET A 323 10.92 -9.10 -23.64
CA MET A 323 9.65 -9.53 -24.23
C MET A 323 9.18 -8.59 -25.35
N LEU A 324 9.25 -7.28 -25.10
CA LEU A 324 8.85 -6.29 -26.09
C LEU A 324 9.74 -6.34 -27.33
N ALA A 325 11.05 -6.41 -27.15
CA ALA A 325 12.01 -6.55 -28.25
C ALA A 325 11.79 -7.83 -29.04
N PHE A 326 11.51 -8.94 -28.36
CA PHE A 326 11.18 -10.22 -28.99
C PHE A 326 9.92 -10.10 -29.85
N PHE A 327 8.83 -9.55 -29.28
CA PHE A 327 7.55 -9.42 -30.01
C PHE A 327 7.66 -8.44 -31.18
N ILE A 328 8.42 -7.35 -31.05
CA ILE A 328 8.69 -6.42 -32.15
C ILE A 328 9.50 -7.12 -33.25
N LYS A 329 10.59 -7.80 -32.88
CA LYS A 329 11.43 -8.51 -33.85
C LYS A 329 10.69 -9.61 -34.59
N VAL A 330 9.89 -10.39 -33.90
CA VAL A 330 9.11 -11.49 -34.50
C VAL A 330 7.87 -10.97 -35.21
N GLY A 331 7.28 -9.87 -34.77
CA GLY A 331 6.01 -9.36 -35.28
C GLY A 331 6.12 -8.33 -36.40
N PHE A 332 7.27 -7.65 -36.56
CA PHE A 332 7.42 -6.53 -37.52
C PHE A 332 8.61 -6.68 -38.48
N ASN A 333 9.43 -7.72 -38.37
CA ASN A 333 10.40 -8.10 -39.37
C ASN A 333 9.81 -9.19 -40.26
#